data_57fc891494fed5a886e120672fa2d6e4
#
_entry.id   57fc891494fed5a886e120672fa2d6e4
#
_cell.length_a   1.000
_cell.length_b   1.000
_cell.length_c   1.000
_cell.angle_alpha   90.00
_cell.angle_beta   90.00
_cell.angle_gamma   90.00
#
_symmetry.space_group_name_H-M   'P 1'
#
loop_
_entity.id
_entity.type
_entity.pdbx_description
1 polymer ?
#
loop_
_entity_poly.entity_id
_entity_poly.type
_entity_poly.pdbx_seq_one_letter_code
_entity_poly.pdbx_strand_id
1 'polypeptide(L)'
;MSQLAVGSVAFDDLETPFGRREKILGGSASYFSLAASQFRSVDIVAVVGQDFGPEHFDVFAGRPIGLDGLVQVPGQSFHWKGSYGHDLNEAKTLETHLNVFAGFQPVLQESHREASFLFLGNIDPVLQLDVVRQMSRRPRWIALDTMNFWIEGANAALLAVLKEVDILLVNETEARSLSGERNLVKA
;
A
#
# COMPACT_ATOMS: atom_id res chain seq x y z
N MET A 1 -2.78 10.68 19.05
CA MET A 1 -1.86 10.52 17.89
C MET A 1 -2.52 9.51 16.97
N SER A 2 -2.98 9.95 15.81
CA SER A 2 -3.64 9.13 14.78
C SER A 2 -2.62 8.64 13.74
N GLN A 3 -2.93 7.53 13.12
CA GLN A 3 -2.19 6.98 12.00
C GLN A 3 -3.06 7.06 10.74
N LEU A 4 -2.45 7.33 9.61
CA LEU A 4 -3.10 7.31 8.31
C LEU A 4 -2.36 6.35 7.39
N ALA A 5 -3.08 5.43 6.76
CA ALA A 5 -2.59 4.55 5.71
C ALA A 5 -3.24 4.93 4.38
N VAL A 6 -2.43 5.32 3.41
CA VAL A 6 -2.89 5.58 2.04
C VAL A 6 -2.26 4.57 1.13
N GLY A 7 -3.05 3.75 0.44
CA GLY A 7 -2.51 2.66 -0.36
C GLY A 7 -3.58 1.80 -1.02
N SER A 8 -3.18 0.64 -1.49
CA SER A 8 -4.09 -0.32 -2.11
C SER A 8 -4.88 -1.11 -1.07
N VAL A 9 -6.16 -1.30 -1.36
CA VAL A 9 -7.02 -2.37 -0.86
C VAL A 9 -7.39 -3.19 -2.09
N ALA A 10 -7.05 -4.46 -2.09
CA ALA A 10 -7.05 -5.28 -3.29
C ALA A 10 -7.54 -6.70 -3.03
N PHE A 11 -7.73 -7.45 -4.10
CA PHE A 11 -7.81 -8.90 -4.07
C PHE A 11 -6.54 -9.51 -4.65
N ASP A 12 -6.02 -10.53 -3.97
CA ASP A 12 -4.84 -11.25 -4.42
C ASP A 12 -5.16 -12.71 -4.72
N ASP A 13 -4.62 -13.20 -5.84
CA ASP A 13 -4.52 -14.63 -6.14
C ASP A 13 -3.08 -15.06 -5.91
N LEU A 14 -2.88 -15.98 -4.97
CA LEU A 14 -1.56 -16.44 -4.59
C LEU A 14 -1.33 -17.91 -4.99
N GLU A 15 -0.21 -18.15 -5.66
CA GLU A 15 0.31 -19.47 -5.96
C GLU A 15 1.61 -19.67 -5.18
N THR A 16 1.69 -20.74 -4.41
CA THR A 16 2.88 -21.11 -3.63
C THR A 16 3.16 -22.61 -3.79
N PRO A 17 4.36 -23.11 -3.47
CA PRO A 17 4.63 -24.56 -3.43
C PRO A 17 3.72 -25.33 -2.47
N PHE A 18 3.05 -24.63 -1.56
CA PHE A 18 2.20 -25.23 -0.52
C PHE A 18 0.71 -25.16 -0.84
N GLY A 19 0.32 -24.52 -1.96
CA GLY A 19 -1.06 -24.43 -2.40
C GLY A 19 -1.39 -23.09 -3.05
N ARG A 20 -2.65 -23.00 -3.48
CA ARG A 20 -3.22 -21.81 -4.15
C ARG A 20 -4.38 -21.25 -3.34
N ARG A 21 -4.50 -19.93 -3.35
CA ARG A 21 -5.65 -19.18 -2.83
C ARG A 21 -6.02 -18.10 -3.84
N GLU A 22 -7.31 -17.93 -4.03
CA GLU A 22 -7.86 -16.94 -4.96
C GLU A 22 -8.72 -15.94 -4.20
N LYS A 23 -8.74 -14.71 -4.71
CA LYS A 23 -9.58 -13.61 -4.25
C LYS A 23 -9.52 -13.39 -2.72
N ILE A 24 -8.32 -13.47 -2.16
CA ILE A 24 -8.10 -13.13 -0.75
C ILE A 24 -7.91 -11.62 -0.60
N LEU A 25 -8.30 -11.07 0.56
CA LEU A 25 -8.04 -9.68 0.86
C LEU A 25 -6.54 -9.40 0.84
N GLY A 26 -6.14 -8.45 0.02
CA GLY A 26 -4.77 -8.00 -0.18
C GLY A 26 -4.64 -6.49 -0.14
N GLY A 27 -3.48 -6.02 -0.61
CA GLY A 27 -3.16 -4.60 -0.66
C GLY A 27 -2.40 -4.09 0.56
N SER A 28 -1.47 -3.16 0.29
CA SER A 28 -0.55 -2.62 1.29
C SER A 28 -1.26 -1.89 2.44
N ALA A 29 -2.32 -1.12 2.13
CA ALA A 29 -3.10 -0.44 3.16
C ALA A 29 -3.88 -1.41 4.05
N SER A 30 -4.39 -2.53 3.49
CA SER A 30 -5.07 -3.56 4.27
C SER A 30 -4.15 -4.18 5.32
N TYR A 31 -3.02 -4.70 4.88
CA TYR A 31 -2.06 -5.39 5.76
C TYR A 31 -1.47 -4.46 6.80
N PHE A 32 -1.05 -3.26 6.37
CA PHE A 32 -0.54 -2.26 7.31
C PHE A 32 -1.57 -1.93 8.39
N SER A 33 -2.81 -1.64 8.00
CA SER A 33 -3.85 -1.21 8.94
C SER A 33 -4.25 -2.31 9.90
N LEU A 34 -4.35 -3.57 9.45
CA LEU A 34 -4.61 -4.71 10.31
C LEU A 34 -3.51 -4.91 11.37
N ALA A 35 -2.25 -4.74 10.99
CA ALA A 35 -1.13 -4.81 11.91
C ALA A 35 -1.07 -3.60 12.85
N ALA A 36 -1.17 -2.39 12.33
CA ALA A 36 -1.09 -1.13 13.08
C ALA A 36 -2.22 -0.99 14.11
N SER A 37 -3.42 -1.51 13.78
CA SER A 37 -4.59 -1.49 14.66
C SER A 37 -4.39 -2.24 15.98
N GLN A 38 -3.41 -3.14 16.05
CA GLN A 38 -3.05 -3.82 17.30
C GLN A 38 -2.40 -2.86 18.32
N PHE A 39 -1.91 -1.72 17.86
CA PHE A 39 -1.19 -0.75 18.69
C PHE A 39 -1.95 0.56 18.84
N ARG A 40 -2.59 1.05 17.77
CA ARG A 40 -3.30 2.34 17.73
C ARG A 40 -4.38 2.36 16.65
N SER A 41 -5.28 3.35 16.75
CA SER A 41 -6.22 3.63 15.67
C SER A 41 -5.49 4.05 14.39
N VAL A 42 -5.99 3.59 13.26
CA VAL A 42 -5.49 3.89 11.91
C VAL A 42 -6.68 4.14 10.98
N ASP A 43 -6.59 5.19 10.18
CA ASP A 43 -7.55 5.48 9.13
C ASP A 43 -7.00 5.02 7.78
N ILE A 44 -7.87 4.47 6.91
CA ILE A 44 -7.52 4.02 5.57
C ILE A 44 -8.06 5.02 4.54
N VAL A 45 -7.18 5.43 3.61
CA VAL A 45 -7.59 6.13 2.39
C VAL A 45 -7.24 5.24 1.20
N ALA A 46 -8.26 4.73 0.54
CA ALA A 46 -8.13 3.80 -0.59
C ALA A 46 -9.41 3.81 -1.44
N VAL A 47 -9.39 3.08 -2.56
CA VAL A 47 -10.56 2.84 -3.41
C VAL A 47 -10.78 1.36 -3.63
N VAL A 48 -12.04 0.94 -3.63
CA VAL A 48 -12.48 -0.43 -3.95
C VAL A 48 -13.65 -0.40 -4.93
N GLY A 49 -13.87 -1.50 -5.62
CA GLY A 49 -14.99 -1.69 -6.53
C GLY A 49 -16.24 -2.21 -5.81
N GLN A 50 -17.33 -2.37 -6.58
CA GLN A 50 -18.60 -2.92 -6.08
C GLN A 50 -18.51 -4.40 -5.68
N ASP A 51 -17.47 -5.10 -6.12
CA ASP A 51 -17.17 -6.48 -5.76
C ASP A 51 -16.57 -6.63 -4.35
N PHE A 52 -16.30 -5.52 -3.66
CA PHE A 52 -15.86 -5.48 -2.26
C PHE A 52 -17.10 -5.50 -1.36
N GLY A 53 -17.57 -6.71 -1.06
CA GLY A 53 -18.80 -6.94 -0.30
C GLY A 53 -18.67 -6.77 1.22
N PRO A 54 -19.79 -6.88 1.97
CA PRO A 54 -19.80 -6.76 3.43
C PRO A 54 -18.80 -7.67 4.13
N GLU A 55 -18.60 -8.88 3.64
CA GLU A 55 -17.66 -9.87 4.19
C GLU A 55 -16.21 -9.38 4.19
N HIS A 56 -15.85 -8.48 3.25
CA HIS A 56 -14.53 -7.90 3.18
C HIS A 56 -14.38 -6.72 4.15
N PHE A 57 -15.45 -5.93 4.33
CA PHE A 57 -15.48 -4.88 5.36
C PHE A 57 -15.43 -5.47 6.77
N ASP A 58 -16.04 -6.65 6.99
CA ASP A 58 -16.04 -7.34 8.28
C ASP A 58 -14.62 -7.70 8.77
N VAL A 59 -13.65 -7.82 7.86
CA VAL A 59 -12.24 -8.05 8.23
C VAL A 59 -11.69 -6.89 9.07
N PHE A 60 -12.17 -5.67 8.85
CA PHE A 60 -11.77 -4.48 9.59
C PHE A 60 -12.67 -4.24 10.83
N ALA A 61 -13.83 -4.86 10.90
CA ALA A 61 -14.81 -4.66 11.95
C ALA A 61 -14.28 -5.04 13.34
N GLY A 62 -14.70 -4.29 14.37
CA GLY A 62 -14.27 -4.53 15.76
C GLY A 62 -12.80 -4.15 16.05
N ARG A 63 -12.11 -3.55 15.08
CA ARG A 63 -10.75 -3.03 15.20
C ARG A 63 -10.79 -1.50 15.19
N PRO A 64 -9.80 -0.82 15.77
CA PRO A 64 -9.71 0.63 15.70
C PRO A 64 -9.21 1.10 14.32
N ILE A 65 -9.92 0.72 13.25
CA ILE A 65 -9.65 1.06 11.86
C ILE A 65 -10.79 1.93 11.34
N GLY A 66 -10.47 3.19 10.98
CA GLY A 66 -11.41 4.12 10.35
C GLY A 66 -11.45 3.87 8.84
N LEU A 67 -12.66 3.75 8.28
CA LEU A 67 -12.91 3.48 6.87
C LEU A 67 -13.56 4.65 6.13
N ASP A 68 -13.65 5.83 6.74
CA ASP A 68 -14.28 7.01 6.13
C ASP A 68 -13.57 7.49 4.85
N GLY A 69 -12.29 7.14 4.70
CA GLY A 69 -11.50 7.37 3.50
C GLY A 69 -11.49 6.21 2.50
N LEU A 70 -12.14 5.09 2.80
CA LEU A 70 -12.26 3.95 1.88
C LEU A 70 -13.48 4.15 0.98
N VAL A 71 -13.26 4.56 -0.26
CA VAL A 71 -14.32 4.90 -1.21
C VAL A 71 -14.66 3.68 -2.06
N GLN A 72 -15.95 3.34 -2.13
CA GLN A 72 -16.45 2.32 -3.04
C GLN A 72 -17.04 2.96 -4.30
N VAL A 73 -16.57 2.52 -5.49
CA VAL A 73 -17.00 3.06 -6.78
C VAL A 73 -17.48 1.95 -7.72
N PRO A 74 -18.26 2.29 -8.77
CA PRO A 74 -18.64 1.31 -9.79
C PRO A 74 -17.44 0.68 -10.47
N GLY A 75 -17.44 -0.64 -10.59
CA GLY A 75 -16.38 -1.44 -11.21
C GLY A 75 -15.83 -2.51 -10.26
N GLN A 76 -14.70 -3.10 -10.64
CA GLN A 76 -14.03 -4.13 -9.88
C GLN A 76 -12.87 -3.52 -9.07
N SER A 77 -12.60 -4.09 -7.91
CA SER A 77 -11.44 -3.75 -7.09
C SER A 77 -10.12 -4.10 -7.78
N PHE A 78 -9.04 -3.49 -7.36
CA PHE A 78 -7.70 -3.87 -7.79
C PHE A 78 -7.47 -5.36 -7.52
N HIS A 79 -6.95 -6.06 -8.53
CA HIS A 79 -6.68 -7.49 -8.45
C HIS A 79 -5.26 -7.79 -8.92
N TRP A 80 -4.52 -8.47 -8.08
CA TRP A 80 -3.15 -8.90 -8.36
C TRP A 80 -3.04 -10.41 -8.25
N LYS A 81 -2.25 -11.01 -9.16
CA LYS A 81 -1.93 -12.43 -9.12
C LYS A 81 -0.44 -12.63 -9.12
N GLY A 82 0.03 -13.38 -8.16
CA GLY A 82 1.44 -13.66 -8.00
C GLY A 82 1.77 -15.08 -7.58
N SER A 83 2.99 -15.48 -7.88
CA SER A 83 3.55 -16.75 -7.42
C SER A 83 4.79 -16.52 -6.56
N TYR A 84 4.94 -17.34 -5.52
CA TYR A 84 6.08 -17.34 -4.63
C TYR A 84 6.86 -18.65 -4.74
N GLY A 85 8.20 -18.55 -4.64
CA GLY A 85 9.07 -19.70 -4.49
C GLY A 85 9.00 -20.32 -3.09
N HIS A 86 9.87 -21.31 -2.82
CA HIS A 86 9.90 -22.01 -1.52
C HIS A 86 10.31 -21.12 -0.34
N ASP A 87 11.08 -20.07 -0.59
CA ASP A 87 11.51 -19.10 0.42
C ASP A 87 10.48 -18.03 0.76
N LEU A 88 9.41 -17.92 -0.03
CA LEU A 88 8.31 -16.95 0.11
C LEU A 88 8.76 -15.47 0.17
N ASN A 89 10.00 -15.17 -0.17
CA ASN A 89 10.56 -13.83 -0.06
C ASN A 89 10.27 -12.94 -1.27
N GLU A 90 10.28 -13.55 -2.45
CA GLU A 90 10.12 -12.81 -3.71
C GLU A 90 8.88 -13.29 -4.45
N ALA A 91 7.99 -12.35 -4.75
CA ALA A 91 6.82 -12.60 -5.56
C ALA A 91 7.13 -12.37 -7.04
N LYS A 92 6.76 -13.34 -7.87
CA LYS A 92 6.68 -13.13 -9.32
C LYS A 92 5.26 -12.72 -9.68
N THR A 93 5.09 -11.50 -10.17
CA THR A 93 3.81 -11.03 -10.71
C THR A 93 3.43 -11.82 -11.95
N LEU A 94 2.24 -12.39 -11.96
CA LEU A 94 1.65 -13.11 -13.08
C LEU A 94 0.65 -12.22 -13.84
N GLU A 95 -0.25 -11.56 -13.11
CA GLU A 95 -1.28 -10.68 -13.66
C GLU A 95 -1.48 -9.47 -12.75
N THR A 96 -1.86 -8.34 -13.34
CA THR A 96 -2.20 -7.11 -12.61
C THR A 96 -3.38 -6.44 -13.29
N HIS A 97 -4.51 -6.34 -12.59
CA HIS A 97 -5.71 -5.65 -13.06
C HIS A 97 -5.99 -4.47 -12.14
N LEU A 98 -5.58 -3.28 -12.56
CA LEU A 98 -5.75 -2.07 -11.74
C LEU A 98 -7.23 -1.73 -11.51
N ASN A 99 -8.11 -2.00 -12.50
CA ASN A 99 -9.54 -1.76 -12.39
C ASN A 99 -9.84 -0.33 -11.88
N VAL A 100 -10.68 -0.19 -10.83
CA VAL A 100 -11.00 1.13 -10.25
C VAL A 100 -9.79 1.86 -9.68
N PHE A 101 -8.74 1.14 -9.33
CA PHE A 101 -7.50 1.70 -8.81
C PHE A 101 -6.72 2.51 -9.85
N ALA A 102 -6.90 2.24 -11.16
CA ALA A 102 -6.28 3.02 -12.22
C ALA A 102 -6.69 4.50 -12.21
N GLY A 103 -7.88 4.81 -11.70
CA GLY A 103 -8.40 6.17 -11.54
C GLY A 103 -8.28 6.72 -10.12
N PHE A 104 -7.60 6.02 -9.23
CA PHE A 104 -7.48 6.43 -7.84
C PHE A 104 -6.72 7.74 -7.70
N GLN A 105 -7.39 8.71 -7.07
CA GLN A 105 -6.81 10.00 -6.68
C GLN A 105 -7.07 10.17 -5.18
N PRO A 106 -6.09 9.95 -4.32
CA PRO A 106 -6.29 10.05 -2.88
C PRO A 106 -6.63 11.49 -2.47
N VAL A 107 -7.80 11.69 -1.89
CA VAL A 107 -8.24 12.98 -1.35
C VAL A 107 -8.36 12.85 0.16
N LEU A 108 -7.53 13.58 0.88
CA LEU A 108 -7.52 13.55 2.34
C LEU A 108 -8.61 14.47 2.92
N GLN A 109 -9.46 13.92 3.78
CA GLN A 109 -10.36 14.69 4.62
C GLN A 109 -9.56 15.50 5.65
N GLU A 110 -10.17 16.51 6.26
CA GLU A 110 -9.50 17.38 7.23
C GLU A 110 -8.88 16.59 8.40
N SER A 111 -9.63 15.62 8.94
CA SER A 111 -9.14 14.74 10.01
C SER A 111 -7.91 13.93 9.63
N HIS A 112 -7.81 13.49 8.36
CA HIS A 112 -6.67 12.74 7.85
C HIS A 112 -5.42 13.59 7.74
N ARG A 113 -5.56 14.89 7.37
CA ARG A 113 -4.45 15.82 7.15
C ARG A 113 -3.67 16.16 8.42
N GLU A 114 -4.22 15.83 9.58
CA GLU A 114 -3.59 16.06 10.89
C GLU A 114 -2.94 14.81 11.49
N ALA A 115 -2.90 13.69 10.76
CA ALA A 115 -2.33 12.45 11.24
C ALA A 115 -0.88 12.63 11.68
N SER A 116 -0.54 12.02 12.82
CA SER A 116 0.82 12.09 13.38
C SER A 116 1.78 11.11 12.73
N PHE A 117 1.25 10.05 12.11
CA PHE A 117 2.01 9.03 11.40
C PHE A 117 1.33 8.76 10.07
N LEU A 118 2.11 8.75 8.99
CA LEU A 118 1.65 8.50 7.64
C LEU A 118 2.35 7.27 7.08
N PHE A 119 1.57 6.30 6.61
CA PHE A 119 2.05 5.20 5.80
C PHE A 119 1.60 5.40 4.35
N LEU A 120 2.58 5.51 3.47
CA LEU A 120 2.41 5.56 2.02
C LEU A 120 2.60 4.15 1.49
N GLY A 121 1.49 3.44 1.29
CA GLY A 121 1.52 2.09 0.75
C GLY A 121 1.95 2.06 -0.71
N ASN A 122 2.15 0.87 -1.23
CA ASN A 122 2.61 0.62 -2.59
C ASN A 122 1.59 1.10 -3.64
N ILE A 123 1.73 2.34 -4.06
CA ILE A 123 0.97 3.02 -5.13
C ILE A 123 1.92 3.87 -5.97
N ASP A 124 1.40 4.53 -7.03
CA ASP A 124 2.19 5.45 -7.86
C ASP A 124 2.92 6.49 -6.98
N PRO A 125 4.25 6.63 -7.08
CA PRO A 125 5.02 7.60 -6.31
C PRO A 125 4.57 9.06 -6.48
N VAL A 126 3.96 9.41 -7.62
CA VAL A 126 3.37 10.75 -7.82
C VAL A 126 2.20 10.96 -6.85
N LEU A 127 1.35 9.94 -6.67
CA LEU A 127 0.24 10.00 -5.73
C LEU A 127 0.74 9.99 -4.27
N GLN A 128 1.78 9.22 -3.96
CA GLN A 128 2.42 9.23 -2.64
C GLN A 128 2.93 10.63 -2.28
N LEU A 129 3.59 11.32 -3.21
CA LEU A 129 4.07 12.68 -3.00
C LEU A 129 2.92 13.69 -2.86
N ASP A 130 1.85 13.51 -3.63
CA ASP A 130 0.65 14.35 -3.53
C ASP A 130 -0.01 14.21 -2.15
N VAL A 131 -0.11 12.99 -1.62
CA VAL A 131 -0.61 12.74 -0.25
C VAL A 131 0.23 13.51 0.78
N VAL A 132 1.55 13.47 0.68
CA VAL A 132 2.43 14.24 1.59
C VAL A 132 2.11 15.74 1.52
N ARG A 133 1.87 16.28 0.33
CA ARG A 133 1.55 17.70 0.12
C ARG A 133 0.18 18.11 0.66
N GLN A 134 -0.77 17.16 0.77
CA GLN A 134 -2.09 17.41 1.34
C GLN A 134 -2.07 17.50 2.87
N MET A 135 -1.00 17.04 3.54
CA MET A 135 -0.91 17.12 5.00
C MET A 135 -0.86 18.57 5.48
N SER A 136 -1.67 18.94 6.46
CA SER A 136 -1.71 20.29 7.06
C SER A 136 -0.42 20.64 7.81
N ARG A 137 0.26 19.61 8.31
CA ARG A 137 1.58 19.68 8.93
C ARG A 137 2.33 18.38 8.68
N ARG A 138 3.65 18.45 8.63
CA ARG A 138 4.46 17.23 8.46
C ARG A 138 4.19 16.24 9.59
N PRO A 139 3.81 15.00 9.29
CA PRO A 139 3.73 13.92 10.27
C PRO A 139 5.05 13.72 11.02
N ARG A 140 4.97 13.20 12.23
CA ARG A 140 6.17 12.86 13.01
C ARG A 140 7.04 11.81 12.33
N TRP A 141 6.37 10.84 11.67
CA TRP A 141 7.02 9.82 10.86
C TRP A 141 6.21 9.57 9.60
N ILE A 142 6.90 9.51 8.49
CA ILE A 142 6.37 9.10 7.19
C ILE A 142 7.10 7.83 6.80
N ALA A 143 6.36 6.73 6.66
CA ALA A 143 6.86 5.46 6.15
C ALA A 143 6.34 5.23 4.73
N LEU A 144 7.17 4.66 3.86
CA LEU A 144 6.85 4.39 2.47
C LEU A 144 7.15 2.93 2.14
N ASP A 145 6.24 2.31 1.42
CA ASP A 145 6.36 1.02 0.76
C ASP A 145 6.37 1.20 -0.76
N THR A 146 7.17 0.41 -1.46
CA THR A 146 7.30 0.45 -2.91
C THR A 146 7.46 -0.96 -3.49
N MET A 147 7.68 -1.07 -4.79
CA MET A 147 7.96 -2.33 -5.48
C MET A 147 8.82 -2.10 -6.73
N ASN A 148 9.37 -3.18 -7.29
CA ASN A 148 10.23 -3.15 -8.49
C ASN A 148 9.60 -2.37 -9.65
N PHE A 149 8.29 -2.51 -9.86
CA PHE A 149 7.59 -1.77 -10.93
C PHE A 149 7.81 -0.25 -10.85
N TRP A 150 7.74 0.33 -9.65
CA TRP A 150 7.97 1.76 -9.45
C TRP A 150 9.46 2.12 -9.43
N ILE A 151 10.31 1.25 -8.89
CA ILE A 151 11.76 1.44 -8.87
C ILE A 151 12.30 1.53 -10.30
N GLU A 152 11.79 0.69 -11.21
CA GLU A 152 12.24 0.63 -12.60
C GLU A 152 11.48 1.62 -13.50
N GLY A 153 10.16 1.74 -13.34
CA GLY A 153 9.28 2.48 -14.25
C GLY A 153 9.07 3.95 -13.87
N ALA A 154 9.21 4.31 -12.60
CA ALA A 154 8.92 5.65 -12.08
C ALA A 154 10.01 6.16 -11.12
N ASN A 155 11.26 5.78 -11.34
CA ASN A 155 12.38 6.03 -10.44
C ASN A 155 12.53 7.51 -10.04
N ALA A 156 12.42 8.45 -10.98
CA ALA A 156 12.54 9.87 -10.67
C ALA A 156 11.45 10.38 -9.72
N ALA A 157 10.22 9.91 -9.88
CA ALA A 157 9.11 10.23 -8.97
C ALA A 157 9.30 9.57 -7.60
N LEU A 158 9.76 8.31 -7.58
CA LEU A 158 10.08 7.60 -6.35
C LEU A 158 11.19 8.33 -5.57
N LEU A 159 12.29 8.72 -6.22
CA LEU A 159 13.36 9.48 -5.58
C LEU A 159 12.88 10.85 -5.08
N ALA A 160 11.86 11.45 -5.69
CA ALA A 160 11.30 12.70 -5.21
C ALA A 160 10.53 12.50 -3.89
N VAL A 161 9.68 11.46 -3.79
CA VAL A 161 8.95 11.18 -2.54
C VAL A 161 9.86 10.66 -1.44
N LEU A 162 10.92 9.92 -1.78
CA LEU A 162 11.90 9.42 -0.80
C LEU A 162 12.61 10.53 -0.01
N LYS A 163 12.68 11.75 -0.54
CA LYS A 163 13.22 12.92 0.19
C LYS A 163 12.32 13.40 1.32
N GLU A 164 11.06 13.01 1.29
CA GLU A 164 10.03 13.43 2.25
C GLU A 164 9.79 12.38 3.34
N VAL A 165 10.32 11.15 3.19
CA VAL A 165 10.03 10.03 4.10
C VAL A 165 11.16 9.81 5.11
N ASP A 166 10.80 9.20 6.25
CA ASP A 166 11.72 8.86 7.33
C ASP A 166 12.06 7.37 7.33
N ILE A 167 11.14 6.53 6.82
CA ILE A 167 11.25 5.07 6.85
C ILE A 167 10.89 4.54 5.47
N LEU A 168 11.79 3.76 4.89
CA LEU A 168 11.55 3.03 3.64
C LEU A 168 11.46 1.54 3.95
N LEU A 169 10.38 0.90 3.49
CA LEU A 169 10.17 -0.53 3.57
C LEU A 169 10.44 -1.14 2.19
N VAL A 170 11.47 -1.95 2.11
CA VAL A 170 11.87 -2.65 0.87
C VAL A 170 12.40 -4.03 1.22
N ASN A 171 12.21 -4.98 0.31
CA ASN A 171 12.87 -6.25 0.37
C ASN A 171 14.31 -6.16 -0.18
N GLU A 172 15.05 -7.27 -0.09
CA GLU A 172 16.46 -7.35 -0.50
C GLU A 172 16.66 -7.03 -2.00
N THR A 173 15.80 -7.55 -2.86
CA THR A 173 15.84 -7.33 -4.31
C THR A 173 15.56 -5.88 -4.67
N GLU A 174 14.57 -5.28 -4.02
CA GLU A 174 14.22 -3.87 -4.18
C GLU A 174 15.33 -2.94 -3.70
N ALA A 175 15.95 -3.24 -2.54
CA ALA A 175 17.09 -2.47 -2.04
C ALA A 175 18.24 -2.47 -3.03
N ARG A 176 18.59 -3.61 -3.61
CA ARG A 176 19.63 -3.72 -4.65
C ARG A 176 19.26 -2.97 -5.92
N SER A 177 18.01 -3.11 -6.38
CA SER A 177 17.54 -2.44 -7.59
C SER A 177 17.57 -0.91 -7.43
N LEU A 178 17.10 -0.42 -6.28
CA LEU A 178 17.04 1.01 -5.98
C LEU A 178 18.44 1.64 -5.84
N SER A 179 19.35 0.95 -5.16
CA SER A 179 20.72 1.43 -4.95
C SER A 179 21.68 1.20 -6.12
N GLY A 180 21.37 0.26 -7.02
CA GLY A 180 22.29 -0.22 -8.05
C GLY A 180 23.42 -1.11 -7.52
N GLU A 181 23.42 -1.45 -6.23
CA GLU A 181 24.45 -2.22 -5.55
C GLU A 181 24.07 -3.71 -5.42
N ARG A 182 25.00 -4.59 -5.79
CA ARG A 182 24.79 -6.03 -5.64
C ARG A 182 24.97 -6.52 -4.21
N ASN A 183 25.79 -5.85 -3.44
CA ASN A 183 26.07 -6.20 -2.05
C ASN A 183 25.08 -5.49 -1.14
N LEU A 184 24.23 -6.25 -0.44
CA LEU A 184 23.18 -5.73 0.43
C LEU A 184 23.71 -4.80 1.56
N VAL A 185 24.93 -5.04 2.04
CA VAL A 185 25.55 -4.19 3.08
C VAL A 185 25.92 -2.80 2.53
N LYS A 186 26.04 -2.67 1.19
CA LYS A 186 26.30 -1.39 0.52
C LYS A 186 25.05 -0.76 -0.06
N ALA A 187 24.02 -1.56 -0.32
CA ALA A 187 22.73 -1.11 -0.78
C ALA A 187 21.99 -0.37 0.32
#